data_258a5a9247483c3d1a095b27276e8b33
#
_entry.id   258a5a9247483c3d1a095b27276e8b33
#
_cell.length_a   1.000
_cell.length_b   1.000
_cell.length_c   1.000
_cell.angle_alpha   90.00
_cell.angle_beta   90.00
_cell.angle_gamma   90.00
#
_symmetry.space_group_name_H-M   'P 1'
#
loop_
_entity.id
_entity.type
_entity.pdbx_description
1 polymer ?
#
loop_
_entity_poly.entity_id
_entity_poly.type
_entity_poly.pdbx_seq_one_letter_code
_entity_poly.pdbx_strand_id
1 'polypeptide(L)'
;LIKSNNQLRSILQNTKIWASEEIILPTLTSLLGYEIALNPCSYDFIKYKKEFTIGEASEALNQTDAYWIHPVKREYNHPLRNYIRQHFNQYNNDLSRNSYIEKSIPKICTPSLLSAIKKIQGWLSDNEAMLLIVVAQKACADLTPPHSIVEIGSYHGKSTVVFGTIIKAISPGGRIYAIDTHDGKLGAIDKGLQSFPPSFESFKKNLVKENLTDVVEVIKDRSENVDLKIPISVLFIDGFHDYTSVANDFAHFSGDLRKGGYVAFHDYADYFPGVKLFVDELLNRGMYRKFNKADSLIVLEKV
;
A
#
# COMPACT_ATOMS: atom_id res chain seq x y z
N LEU A 1 20.03 0.21 2.21
CA LEU A 1 21.28 0.81 2.74
C LEU A 1 21.12 1.26 4.20
N ILE A 2 20.11 2.07 4.56
CA ILE A 2 19.91 2.53 5.96
C ILE A 2 19.60 1.35 6.91
N LYS A 3 18.81 0.36 6.46
CA LYS A 3 18.47 -0.82 7.29
C LYS A 3 19.65 -1.75 7.59
N SER A 4 20.69 -1.75 6.77
CA SER A 4 21.87 -2.61 6.91
C SER A 4 23.06 -1.94 7.63
N ASN A 5 22.98 -0.64 7.93
CA ASN A 5 24.05 0.08 8.59
C ASN A 5 23.69 0.38 10.05
N ASN A 6 24.32 -0.34 10.97
CA ASN A 6 24.05 -0.23 12.41
C ASN A 6 24.42 1.15 13.00
N GLN A 7 25.43 1.85 12.47
CA GLN A 7 25.79 3.19 12.89
C GLN A 7 24.70 4.20 12.52
N LEU A 8 24.19 4.13 11.29
CA LEU A 8 23.07 4.98 10.84
C LEU A 8 21.81 4.75 11.65
N ARG A 9 21.51 3.49 11.99
CA ARG A 9 20.37 3.16 12.87
C ARG A 9 20.54 3.79 14.26
N SER A 10 21.71 3.66 14.85
CA SER A 10 21.99 4.25 16.17
C SER A 10 21.87 5.77 16.15
N ILE A 11 22.39 6.44 15.13
CA ILE A 11 22.26 7.89 14.96
C ILE A 11 20.79 8.29 14.87
N LEU A 12 19.99 7.64 14.01
CA LEU A 12 18.58 7.95 13.83
C LEU A 12 17.75 7.71 15.09
N GLN A 13 18.03 6.63 15.84
CA GLN A 13 17.32 6.29 17.07
C GLN A 13 17.63 7.24 18.23
N ASN A 14 18.86 7.76 18.28
CA ASN A 14 19.33 8.59 19.39
C ASN A 14 19.31 10.10 19.10
N THR A 15 19.00 10.49 17.85
CA THR A 15 18.94 11.90 17.47
C THR A 15 17.69 12.56 18.06
N LYS A 16 17.93 13.55 18.94
CA LYS A 16 16.89 14.40 19.53
C LYS A 16 16.83 15.79 18.89
N ILE A 17 17.42 15.95 17.72
CA ILE A 17 17.57 17.24 17.04
C ILE A 17 16.24 17.59 16.38
N TRP A 18 15.74 18.77 16.69
CA TRP A 18 14.66 19.44 16.00
C TRP A 18 15.19 19.89 14.62
N ALA A 19 14.47 19.73 13.53
CA ALA A 19 14.97 19.94 12.16
C ALA A 19 15.89 18.82 11.64
N SER A 20 15.53 17.58 11.93
CA SER A 20 16.30 16.38 11.55
C SER A 20 16.59 16.26 10.04
N GLU A 21 15.73 16.82 9.21
CA GLU A 21 15.84 16.76 7.74
C GLU A 21 17.05 17.52 7.23
N GLU A 22 17.35 18.67 7.83
CA GLU A 22 18.44 19.58 7.40
C GLU A 22 19.83 19.09 7.82
N ILE A 23 19.90 18.29 8.88
CA ILE A 23 21.18 17.80 9.42
C ILE A 23 21.37 16.32 9.11
N ILE A 24 20.32 15.50 9.28
CA ILE A 24 20.43 14.05 9.15
C ILE A 24 20.63 13.64 7.69
N LEU A 25 19.90 14.20 6.75
CA LEU A 25 20.01 13.80 5.34
C LEU A 25 21.39 14.10 4.75
N PRO A 26 21.98 15.31 4.89
CA PRO A 26 23.34 15.56 4.45
C PRO A 26 24.36 14.67 5.14
N THR A 27 24.25 14.49 6.46
CA THR A 27 25.16 13.63 7.23
C THR A 27 25.09 12.18 6.76
N LEU A 28 23.88 11.66 6.51
CA LEU A 28 23.69 10.31 5.99
C LEU A 28 24.26 10.16 4.57
N THR A 29 24.07 11.17 3.72
CA THR A 29 24.60 11.20 2.35
C THR A 29 26.12 11.12 2.37
N SER A 30 26.77 11.92 3.21
CA SER A 30 28.23 11.90 3.38
C SER A 30 28.75 10.57 3.94
N LEU A 31 28.08 10.01 4.96
CA LEU A 31 28.44 8.72 5.55
C LEU A 31 28.25 7.54 4.58
N LEU A 32 27.42 7.70 3.56
CA LEU A 32 27.25 6.74 2.47
C LEU A 32 28.28 6.89 1.35
N GLY A 33 29.22 7.86 1.49
CA GLY A 33 30.31 8.09 0.53
C GLY A 33 29.92 8.95 -0.66
N TYR A 34 28.80 9.66 -0.61
CA TYR A 34 28.43 10.64 -1.64
C TYR A 34 28.97 12.03 -1.29
N GLU A 35 29.44 12.74 -2.29
CA GLU A 35 29.80 14.15 -2.13
C GLU A 35 28.55 15.01 -1.94
N ILE A 36 28.61 15.92 -0.96
CA ILE A 36 27.56 16.91 -0.73
C ILE A 36 27.95 18.16 -1.51
N ALA A 37 27.24 18.43 -2.59
CA ALA A 37 27.38 19.70 -3.31
C ALA A 37 26.75 20.83 -2.47
N LEU A 38 27.29 22.04 -2.64
CA LEU A 38 26.66 23.24 -2.10
C LEU A 38 25.24 23.34 -2.69
N ASN A 39 24.27 23.51 -1.81
CA ASN A 39 22.89 23.75 -2.24
C ASN A 39 22.86 25.12 -2.97
N PRO A 40 22.51 25.17 -4.26
CA PRO A 40 22.46 26.45 -5.01
C PRO A 40 21.24 27.30 -4.61
N CYS A 41 20.45 26.85 -3.64
CA CYS A 41 19.21 27.49 -3.22
C CYS A 41 19.45 28.69 -2.29
N SER A 42 18.78 29.81 -2.55
CA SER A 42 18.65 30.89 -1.58
C SER A 42 17.80 30.46 -0.39
N TYR A 43 18.26 30.79 0.82
CA TYR A 43 17.56 30.55 2.07
C TYR A 43 16.66 31.74 2.49
N ASP A 44 16.58 32.79 1.69
CA ASP A 44 15.81 34.01 2.00
C ASP A 44 14.30 33.73 2.14
N PHE A 45 13.83 32.64 1.51
CA PHE A 45 12.45 32.21 1.55
C PHE A 45 12.17 31.05 2.52
N ILE A 46 13.04 30.85 3.51
CA ILE A 46 12.86 29.91 4.62
C ILE A 46 12.62 30.70 5.90
N LYS A 47 11.41 30.66 6.43
CA LYS A 47 11.02 31.34 7.67
C LYS A 47 10.56 30.35 8.72
N TYR A 48 11.03 30.54 9.95
CA TYR A 48 10.56 29.74 11.09
C TYR A 48 9.32 30.40 11.71
N LYS A 49 8.21 29.67 11.85
CA LYS A 49 6.98 30.06 12.54
C LYS A 49 6.22 31.26 11.96
N LYS A 50 6.56 31.72 10.76
CA LYS A 50 5.87 32.84 10.10
C LYS A 50 5.46 32.42 8.69
N GLU A 51 4.17 32.56 8.38
CA GLU A 51 3.65 32.25 7.04
C GLU A 51 4.12 33.29 6.01
N PHE A 52 4.27 32.84 4.76
CA PHE A 52 4.50 33.73 3.63
C PHE A 52 3.22 34.42 3.19
N THR A 53 3.34 35.65 2.81
CA THR A 53 2.33 36.37 2.05
C THR A 53 2.38 35.96 0.57
N ILE A 54 1.31 36.24 -0.18
CA ILE A 54 1.30 36.04 -1.64
C ILE A 54 2.38 36.89 -2.33
N GLY A 55 2.65 38.10 -1.84
CA GLY A 55 3.70 38.97 -2.37
C GLY A 55 5.08 38.37 -2.22
N GLU A 56 5.43 37.87 -1.03
CA GLU A 56 6.71 37.20 -0.77
C GLU A 56 6.86 35.88 -1.58
N ALA A 57 5.78 35.16 -1.79
CA ALA A 57 5.78 33.98 -2.65
C ALA A 57 5.96 34.36 -4.14
N SER A 58 5.37 35.47 -4.58
CA SER A 58 5.59 35.99 -5.94
C SER A 58 7.03 36.37 -6.18
N GLU A 59 7.65 37.02 -5.21
CA GLU A 59 9.07 37.37 -5.25
C GLU A 59 9.96 36.12 -5.35
N ALA A 60 9.72 35.12 -4.49
CA ALA A 60 10.44 33.85 -4.53
C ALA A 60 10.30 33.12 -5.87
N LEU A 61 9.09 33.09 -6.44
CA LEU A 61 8.83 32.41 -7.72
C LEU A 61 9.49 33.10 -8.92
N ASN A 62 9.86 34.36 -8.80
CA ASN A 62 10.56 35.13 -9.84
C ASN A 62 12.10 35.05 -9.71
N GLN A 63 12.62 34.45 -8.63
CA GLN A 63 14.05 34.26 -8.47
C GLN A 63 14.50 32.94 -9.10
N THR A 64 15.70 32.93 -9.63
CA THR A 64 16.26 31.75 -10.34
C THR A 64 16.87 30.73 -9.38
N ASP A 65 17.12 31.09 -8.12
CA ASP A 65 17.79 30.31 -7.08
C ASP A 65 16.90 30.00 -5.87
N ALA A 66 15.61 30.37 -5.90
CA ALA A 66 14.64 30.07 -4.86
C ALA A 66 13.92 28.74 -5.16
N TYR A 67 14.50 27.63 -4.72
CA TYR A 67 13.92 26.30 -4.91
C TYR A 67 12.93 25.90 -3.81
N TRP A 68 12.93 26.59 -2.68
CA TRP A 68 12.15 26.23 -1.50
C TRP A 68 11.42 27.44 -0.91
N ILE A 69 10.15 27.27 -0.58
CA ILE A 69 9.36 28.21 0.21
C ILE A 69 8.84 27.46 1.42
N HIS A 70 9.22 27.86 2.64
CA HIS A 70 8.80 27.22 3.88
C HIS A 70 8.68 28.21 5.03
N PRO A 71 7.62 28.14 5.85
CA PRO A 71 6.50 27.16 5.83
C PRO A 71 5.35 27.58 4.90
N VAL A 72 4.69 26.59 4.33
CA VAL A 72 3.40 26.74 3.64
C VAL A 72 2.38 25.82 4.30
N LYS A 73 1.24 26.34 4.72
CA LYS A 73 0.20 25.50 5.35
C LYS A 73 -0.18 24.32 4.48
N ARG A 74 -0.37 23.17 5.12
CA ARG A 74 -0.75 21.91 4.43
C ARG A 74 -2.27 21.83 4.12
N GLU A 75 -2.98 22.95 4.12
CA GLU A 75 -4.39 23.03 3.74
C GLU A 75 -4.48 23.19 2.22
N TYR A 76 -5.24 22.30 1.56
CA TYR A 76 -5.31 22.28 0.09
C TYR A 76 -5.78 23.61 -0.50
N ASN A 77 -6.84 24.21 0.08
CA ASN A 77 -7.43 25.47 -0.39
C ASN A 77 -6.79 26.72 0.22
N HIS A 78 -5.63 26.61 0.88
CA HIS A 78 -4.92 27.76 1.41
C HIS A 78 -4.57 28.76 0.29
N PRO A 79 -4.83 30.08 0.45
CA PRO A 79 -4.63 31.07 -0.61
C PRO A 79 -3.24 31.04 -1.24
N LEU A 80 -2.20 30.90 -0.42
CA LEU A 80 -0.81 30.79 -0.88
C LEU A 80 -0.56 29.55 -1.74
N ARG A 81 -1.14 28.39 -1.39
CA ARG A 81 -1.02 27.17 -2.20
C ARG A 81 -1.75 27.28 -3.53
N ASN A 82 -2.92 27.94 -3.52
CA ASN A 82 -3.68 28.21 -4.74
C ASN A 82 -2.88 29.11 -5.67
N TYR A 83 -2.27 30.18 -5.12
CA TYR A 83 -1.41 31.09 -5.87
C TYR A 83 -0.21 30.36 -6.51
N ILE A 84 0.54 29.57 -5.74
CA ILE A 84 1.69 28.79 -6.24
C ILE A 84 1.26 27.81 -7.34
N ARG A 85 0.15 27.10 -7.16
CA ARG A 85 -0.39 26.20 -8.20
C ARG A 85 -0.75 26.91 -9.49
N GLN A 86 -1.39 28.05 -9.39
CA GLN A 86 -1.75 28.87 -10.56
C GLN A 86 -0.53 29.37 -11.31
N HIS A 87 0.52 29.74 -10.58
CA HIS A 87 1.77 30.21 -11.18
C HIS A 87 2.45 29.13 -12.06
N PHE A 88 2.50 27.89 -11.61
CA PHE A 88 3.16 26.83 -12.34
C PHE A 88 2.38 26.21 -13.48
N ASN A 89 1.11 26.54 -13.66
CA ASN A 89 0.20 26.08 -14.74
C ASN A 89 0.16 24.54 -14.95
N GLN A 90 1.14 23.81 -14.44
CA GLN A 90 1.28 22.34 -14.54
C GLN A 90 0.22 21.61 -13.72
N TYR A 91 -0.37 22.31 -12.74
CA TYR A 91 -1.42 21.79 -11.87
C TYR A 91 -2.82 22.19 -12.33
N ASN A 92 -2.95 23.07 -13.34
CA ASN A 92 -4.26 23.53 -13.83
C ASN A 92 -4.86 22.61 -14.90
N ASN A 93 -4.04 21.83 -15.60
CA ASN A 93 -4.52 20.94 -16.67
C ASN A 93 -5.13 19.62 -16.16
N ASP A 94 -4.99 19.34 -14.88
CA ASP A 94 -5.57 18.15 -14.22
C ASP A 94 -6.82 18.45 -13.38
N LEU A 95 -7.35 19.67 -13.39
CA LEU A 95 -8.57 19.96 -12.62
C LEU A 95 -9.78 19.15 -13.11
N SER A 96 -9.83 18.74 -14.37
CA SER A 96 -10.85 17.80 -14.85
C SER A 96 -10.56 16.34 -14.45
N ARG A 97 -9.30 15.92 -14.39
CA ARG A 97 -8.87 14.63 -13.87
C ARG A 97 -8.76 14.63 -12.34
N ASN A 98 -8.18 15.68 -11.74
CA ASN A 98 -8.09 15.83 -10.29
C ASN A 98 -9.45 16.11 -9.63
N SER A 99 -10.42 16.76 -10.30
CA SER A 99 -11.77 16.90 -9.73
C SER A 99 -12.49 15.55 -9.64
N TYR A 100 -12.17 14.60 -10.49
CA TYR A 100 -12.64 13.21 -10.39
C TYR A 100 -11.90 12.45 -9.28
N ILE A 101 -10.57 12.62 -9.19
CA ILE A 101 -9.74 11.97 -8.16
C ILE A 101 -9.97 12.61 -6.79
N GLU A 102 -10.10 13.94 -6.67
CA GLU A 102 -10.31 14.62 -5.39
C GLU A 102 -11.76 14.51 -4.86
N LYS A 103 -12.75 14.34 -5.71
CA LYS A 103 -14.12 14.01 -5.28
C LYS A 103 -14.28 12.54 -4.91
N SER A 104 -13.34 11.68 -5.33
CA SER A 104 -13.48 10.24 -5.20
C SER A 104 -12.47 9.56 -4.28
N ILE A 105 -11.41 10.24 -3.83
CA ILE A 105 -10.54 9.68 -2.78
C ILE A 105 -10.99 10.30 -1.45
N PRO A 106 -11.89 9.66 -0.69
CA PRO A 106 -12.04 9.98 0.71
C PRO A 106 -10.63 9.95 1.28
N LYS A 107 -10.27 10.89 2.15
CA LYS A 107 -9.02 10.83 2.90
C LYS A 107 -9.02 9.53 3.67
N ILE A 108 -8.52 8.47 3.05
CA ILE A 108 -8.28 7.21 3.74
C ILE A 108 -7.20 7.57 4.73
N CYS A 109 -7.61 7.72 5.99
CA CYS A 109 -6.69 8.08 7.05
C CYS A 109 -5.82 6.84 7.33
N THR A 110 -4.76 6.67 6.51
CA THR A 110 -3.83 5.55 6.61
C THR A 110 -3.37 5.29 8.06
N PRO A 111 -3.05 6.31 8.90
CA PRO A 111 -2.72 6.06 10.30
C PRO A 111 -3.85 5.44 11.11
N SER A 112 -5.12 5.83 10.88
CA SER A 112 -6.25 5.22 11.60
C SER A 112 -6.53 3.81 11.12
N LEU A 113 -6.39 3.52 9.84
CA LEU A 113 -6.51 2.16 9.29
C LEU A 113 -5.41 1.25 9.86
N LEU A 114 -4.15 1.68 9.85
CA LEU A 114 -3.05 0.91 10.45
C LEU A 114 -3.26 0.68 11.95
N SER A 115 -3.79 1.67 12.68
CA SER A 115 -4.14 1.51 14.10
C SER A 115 -5.30 0.50 14.32
N ALA A 116 -6.27 0.46 13.41
CA ALA A 116 -7.38 -0.49 13.47
C ALA A 116 -6.89 -1.93 13.24
N ILE A 117 -6.10 -2.16 12.18
CA ILE A 117 -5.62 -3.51 11.84
C ILE A 117 -4.58 -4.05 12.84
N LYS A 118 -3.85 -3.20 13.57
CA LYS A 118 -2.97 -3.64 14.68
C LYS A 118 -3.71 -4.37 15.79
N LYS A 119 -5.00 -4.12 15.95
CA LYS A 119 -5.85 -4.79 16.95
C LYS A 119 -6.41 -6.12 16.46
N ILE A 120 -6.21 -6.46 15.19
CA ILE A 120 -6.64 -7.70 14.57
C ILE A 120 -5.46 -8.67 14.57
N GLN A 121 -5.68 -9.88 15.08
CA GLN A 121 -4.69 -10.94 15.07
C GLN A 121 -4.35 -11.34 13.63
N GLY A 122 -3.06 -11.56 13.33
CA GLY A 122 -2.58 -11.98 12.00
C GLY A 122 -1.19 -11.43 11.70
N TRP A 123 -0.55 -11.98 10.68
CA TRP A 123 0.87 -11.77 10.39
C TRP A 123 1.14 -10.72 9.29
N LEU A 124 0.21 -9.84 9.02
CA LEU A 124 0.42 -8.72 8.10
C LEU A 124 1.16 -7.58 8.81
N SER A 125 2.34 -7.20 8.34
CA SER A 125 3.11 -6.06 8.85
C SER A 125 2.53 -4.72 8.39
N ASP A 126 2.98 -3.61 9.01
CA ASP A 126 2.58 -2.27 8.58
C ASP A 126 3.05 -1.96 7.14
N ASN A 127 4.24 -2.44 6.75
CA ASN A 127 4.78 -2.23 5.39
C ASN A 127 3.97 -3.02 4.35
N GLU A 128 3.59 -4.26 4.67
CA GLU A 128 2.76 -5.10 3.80
C GLU A 128 1.35 -4.51 3.66
N ALA A 129 0.75 -4.06 4.76
CA ALA A 129 -0.53 -3.36 4.74
C ALA A 129 -0.48 -2.09 3.87
N MET A 130 0.60 -1.31 3.97
CA MET A 130 0.80 -0.14 3.10
C MET A 130 0.91 -0.54 1.63
N LEU A 131 1.58 -1.65 1.31
CA LEU A 131 1.66 -2.15 -0.07
C LEU A 131 0.29 -2.60 -0.58
N LEU A 132 -0.52 -3.30 0.24
CA LEU A 132 -1.90 -3.67 -0.14
C LEU A 132 -2.79 -2.43 -0.38
N ILE A 133 -2.65 -1.38 0.43
CA ILE A 133 -3.34 -0.09 0.22
C ILE A 133 -2.98 0.48 -1.16
N VAL A 134 -1.69 0.56 -1.48
CA VAL A 134 -1.20 1.09 -2.76
C VAL A 134 -1.73 0.26 -3.93
N VAL A 135 -1.71 -1.06 -3.82
CA VAL A 135 -2.18 -1.98 -4.87
C VAL A 135 -3.69 -1.82 -5.12
N ALA A 136 -4.50 -1.80 -4.05
CA ALA A 136 -5.94 -1.62 -4.18
C ALA A 136 -6.30 -0.26 -4.79
N GLN A 137 -5.64 0.82 -4.35
CA GLN A 137 -5.84 2.15 -4.92
C GLN A 137 -5.45 2.21 -6.39
N LYS A 138 -4.31 1.60 -6.75
CA LYS A 138 -3.82 1.59 -8.12
C LYS A 138 -4.72 0.75 -9.03
N ALA A 139 -5.20 -0.40 -8.58
CA ALA A 139 -6.18 -1.19 -9.30
C ALA A 139 -7.47 -0.40 -9.57
N CYS A 140 -7.95 0.37 -8.58
CA CYS A 140 -9.13 1.22 -8.76
C CYS A 140 -8.87 2.42 -9.68
N ALA A 141 -7.64 2.90 -9.79
CA ALA A 141 -7.30 4.01 -10.67
C ALA A 141 -7.08 3.58 -12.14
N ASP A 142 -6.47 2.41 -12.34
CA ASP A 142 -6.01 1.97 -13.66
C ASP A 142 -7.03 1.08 -14.38
N LEU A 143 -7.89 0.38 -13.63
CA LEU A 143 -8.88 -0.54 -14.20
C LEU A 143 -10.29 0.08 -14.21
N THR A 144 -11.13 -0.41 -15.12
CA THR A 144 -12.53 0.02 -15.17
C THR A 144 -13.37 -0.66 -14.07
N PRO A 145 -14.31 0.06 -13.41
CA PRO A 145 -15.23 -0.55 -12.45
C PRO A 145 -16.18 -1.56 -13.11
N PRO A 146 -16.82 -2.46 -12.32
CA PRO A 146 -16.62 -2.64 -10.89
C PRO A 146 -15.28 -3.30 -10.57
N HIS A 147 -14.73 -3.01 -9.38
CA HIS A 147 -13.48 -3.61 -8.93
C HIS A 147 -13.78 -4.75 -7.95
N SER A 148 -13.24 -5.92 -8.26
CA SER A 148 -13.35 -7.09 -7.39
C SER A 148 -11.98 -7.48 -6.88
N ILE A 149 -11.88 -7.72 -5.58
CA ILE A 149 -10.69 -8.29 -4.94
C ILE A 149 -11.07 -9.68 -4.46
N VAL A 150 -10.28 -10.69 -4.83
CA VAL A 150 -10.40 -12.06 -4.29
C VAL A 150 -9.25 -12.26 -3.32
N GLU A 151 -9.58 -12.63 -2.11
CA GLU A 151 -8.65 -12.92 -1.03
C GLU A 151 -8.79 -14.38 -0.62
N ILE A 152 -7.69 -15.12 -0.64
CA ILE A 152 -7.59 -16.51 -0.20
C ILE A 152 -6.77 -16.54 1.08
N GLY A 153 -7.37 -17.02 2.18
CA GLY A 153 -6.77 -16.98 3.51
C GLY A 153 -7.03 -15.65 4.23
N SER A 154 -8.29 -15.41 4.62
CA SER A 154 -8.67 -14.17 5.30
C SER A 154 -8.46 -14.19 6.82
N TYR A 155 -8.35 -15.36 7.43
CA TYR A 155 -8.11 -15.62 8.87
C TYR A 155 -9.00 -14.77 9.79
N HIS A 156 -8.47 -13.79 10.52
CA HIS A 156 -9.24 -12.85 11.35
C HIS A 156 -9.61 -11.55 10.61
N GLY A 157 -9.29 -11.40 9.33
CA GLY A 157 -9.69 -10.29 8.47
C GLY A 157 -8.76 -9.09 8.49
N LYS A 158 -7.48 -9.25 8.83
CA LYS A 158 -6.54 -8.12 8.90
C LYS A 158 -6.30 -7.47 7.54
N SER A 159 -6.04 -8.25 6.50
CA SER A 159 -5.92 -7.85 5.10
C SER A 159 -7.29 -7.50 4.50
N THR A 160 -8.34 -8.26 4.85
CA THR A 160 -9.72 -7.97 4.43
C THR A 160 -10.16 -6.56 4.83
N VAL A 161 -9.81 -6.13 6.06
CA VAL A 161 -10.11 -4.77 6.55
C VAL A 161 -9.35 -3.72 5.76
N VAL A 162 -8.09 -3.98 5.37
CA VAL A 162 -7.35 -3.07 4.47
C VAL A 162 -8.07 -2.92 3.14
N PHE A 163 -8.35 -4.01 2.45
CA PHE A 163 -9.01 -3.99 1.15
C PHE A 163 -10.42 -3.41 1.23
N GLY A 164 -11.22 -3.87 2.21
CA GLY A 164 -12.59 -3.42 2.40
C GLY A 164 -12.69 -1.91 2.63
N THR A 165 -11.79 -1.36 3.44
CA THR A 165 -11.73 0.09 3.69
C THR A 165 -11.44 0.86 2.40
N ILE A 166 -10.49 0.40 1.59
CA ILE A 166 -10.16 1.04 0.32
C ILE A 166 -11.32 0.93 -0.67
N ILE A 167 -11.83 -0.27 -0.91
CA ILE A 167 -12.92 -0.51 -1.86
C ILE A 167 -14.17 0.29 -1.50
N LYS A 168 -14.57 0.27 -0.23
CA LYS A 168 -15.72 1.05 0.26
C LYS A 168 -15.53 2.55 0.04
N ALA A 169 -14.32 3.04 0.17
CA ALA A 169 -14.00 4.44 0.07
C ALA A 169 -13.94 4.96 -1.37
N ILE A 170 -13.41 4.18 -2.32
CA ILE A 170 -13.07 4.70 -3.65
C ILE A 170 -13.66 3.91 -4.83
N SER A 171 -14.34 2.79 -4.58
CA SER A 171 -14.90 1.94 -5.64
C SER A 171 -16.39 1.66 -5.44
N PRO A 172 -17.29 2.58 -5.84
CA PRO A 172 -18.72 2.32 -5.78
C PRO A 172 -19.09 1.02 -6.51
N GLY A 173 -19.79 0.11 -5.81
CA GLY A 173 -20.12 -1.21 -6.33
C GLY A 173 -18.99 -2.25 -6.31
N GLY A 174 -17.80 -1.87 -5.85
CA GLY A 174 -16.68 -2.80 -5.65
C GLY A 174 -16.95 -3.81 -4.53
N ARG A 175 -16.32 -4.98 -4.62
CA ARG A 175 -16.51 -6.11 -3.69
C ARG A 175 -15.19 -6.77 -3.32
N ILE A 176 -15.15 -7.29 -2.09
CA ILE A 176 -14.12 -8.22 -1.62
C ILE A 176 -14.77 -9.58 -1.46
N TYR A 177 -14.18 -10.61 -2.05
CA TYR A 177 -14.55 -12.01 -1.87
C TYR A 177 -13.50 -12.64 -0.97
N ALA A 178 -13.83 -12.79 0.31
CA ALA A 178 -12.94 -13.32 1.33
C ALA A 178 -13.20 -14.82 1.53
N ILE A 179 -12.25 -15.63 1.04
CA ILE A 179 -12.36 -17.11 1.01
C ILE A 179 -11.44 -17.69 2.07
N ASP A 180 -12.00 -18.44 3.01
CA ASP A 180 -11.27 -19.13 4.07
C ASP A 180 -12.13 -20.24 4.67
N THR A 181 -11.57 -21.38 5.00
CA THR A 181 -12.24 -22.44 5.74
C THR A 181 -12.53 -22.05 7.19
N HIS A 182 -11.73 -21.14 7.73
CA HIS A 182 -11.77 -20.70 9.13
C HIS A 182 -11.67 -21.83 10.16
N ASP A 183 -11.07 -22.97 9.77
CA ASP A 183 -10.91 -24.13 10.64
C ASP A 183 -9.68 -24.03 11.57
N GLY A 184 -8.89 -22.97 11.41
CA GLY A 184 -7.71 -22.69 12.22
C GLY A 184 -6.47 -23.45 11.80
N LYS A 185 -6.45 -24.09 10.63
CA LYS A 185 -5.24 -24.74 10.09
C LYS A 185 -4.45 -23.76 9.24
N LEU A 186 -3.18 -23.59 9.57
CA LEU A 186 -2.29 -22.61 8.95
C LEU A 186 -0.91 -23.21 8.65
N GLY A 187 -0.19 -22.60 7.72
CA GLY A 187 1.18 -22.96 7.37
C GLY A 187 1.30 -23.69 6.04
N ALA A 188 2.23 -24.62 5.92
CA ALA A 188 2.49 -25.38 4.70
C ALA A 188 2.25 -26.88 4.96
N ILE A 189 1.58 -27.55 4.02
CA ILE A 189 1.22 -28.98 4.16
C ILE A 189 2.49 -29.85 4.26
N ASP A 190 3.50 -29.53 3.48
CA ASP A 190 4.79 -30.24 3.42
C ASP A 190 5.66 -30.05 4.68
N LYS A 191 5.34 -29.07 5.51
CA LYS A 191 6.04 -28.78 6.79
C LYS A 191 5.21 -29.15 8.03
N GLY A 192 3.99 -29.65 7.83
CA GLY A 192 3.04 -29.91 8.89
C GLY A 192 2.26 -28.64 9.29
N LEU A 193 0.93 -28.74 9.20
CA LEU A 193 0.05 -27.64 9.52
C LEU A 193 0.02 -27.37 11.04
N GLN A 194 -0.01 -26.10 11.40
CA GLN A 194 -0.28 -25.68 12.76
C GLN A 194 -1.79 -25.57 12.97
N SER A 195 -2.26 -25.84 14.19
CA SER A 195 -3.68 -25.76 14.56
C SER A 195 -3.90 -24.63 15.56
N PHE A 196 -4.82 -23.75 15.23
CA PHE A 196 -5.28 -22.62 16.02
C PHE A 196 -6.80 -22.73 16.26
N PRO A 197 -7.38 -21.96 17.17
CA PRO A 197 -8.81 -21.85 17.28
C PRO A 197 -9.46 -21.36 15.96
N PRO A 198 -10.69 -21.83 15.64
CA PRO A 198 -11.43 -21.34 14.49
C PRO A 198 -11.56 -19.81 14.50
N SER A 199 -11.33 -19.17 13.33
CA SER A 199 -11.24 -17.71 13.22
C SER A 199 -12.58 -17.04 12.81
N PHE A 200 -13.58 -17.78 12.38
CA PHE A 200 -14.79 -17.25 11.74
C PHE A 200 -15.56 -16.20 12.54
N GLU A 201 -15.78 -16.44 13.84
CA GLU A 201 -16.55 -15.50 14.66
C GLU A 201 -15.79 -14.20 14.91
N SER A 202 -14.46 -14.26 15.09
CA SER A 202 -13.64 -13.05 15.23
C SER A 202 -13.51 -12.30 13.91
N PHE A 203 -13.43 -13.00 12.77
CA PHE A 203 -13.49 -12.41 11.44
C PHE A 203 -14.76 -11.58 11.24
N LYS A 204 -15.92 -12.17 11.45
CA LYS A 204 -17.22 -11.47 11.35
C LYS A 204 -17.29 -10.26 12.30
N LYS A 205 -16.84 -10.42 13.54
CA LYS A 205 -16.81 -9.33 14.52
C LYS A 205 -15.96 -8.16 14.05
N ASN A 206 -14.81 -8.44 13.42
CA ASN A 206 -13.95 -7.39 12.89
C ASN A 206 -14.58 -6.68 11.70
N LEU A 207 -15.26 -7.40 10.79
CA LEU A 207 -15.98 -6.77 9.67
C LEU A 207 -17.12 -5.85 10.15
N VAL A 208 -17.90 -6.29 11.13
CA VAL A 208 -18.96 -5.46 11.73
C VAL A 208 -18.36 -4.21 12.38
N LYS A 209 -17.31 -4.38 13.17
CA LYS A 209 -16.64 -3.28 13.88
C LYS A 209 -16.10 -2.21 12.93
N GLU A 210 -15.52 -2.62 11.81
CA GLU A 210 -14.96 -1.72 10.81
C GLU A 210 -16.01 -1.31 9.74
N ASN A 211 -17.28 -1.69 9.93
CA ASN A 211 -18.42 -1.35 9.04
C ASN A 211 -18.18 -1.76 7.58
N LEU A 212 -17.77 -3.02 7.35
CA LEU A 212 -17.40 -3.55 6.03
C LEU A 212 -18.30 -4.67 5.51
N THR A 213 -19.37 -5.02 6.25
CA THR A 213 -20.28 -6.11 5.90
C THR A 213 -21.06 -5.90 4.60
N ASP A 214 -21.14 -4.65 4.14
CA ASP A 214 -21.79 -4.26 2.89
C ASP A 214 -20.90 -4.38 1.65
N VAL A 215 -19.58 -4.51 1.82
CA VAL A 215 -18.60 -4.61 0.72
C VAL A 215 -17.82 -5.91 0.70
N VAL A 216 -17.88 -6.71 1.80
CA VAL A 216 -17.18 -8.00 1.91
C VAL A 216 -18.18 -9.13 1.79
N GLU A 217 -18.01 -9.98 0.79
CA GLU A 217 -18.67 -11.26 0.65
C GLU A 217 -17.81 -12.35 1.30
N VAL A 218 -18.38 -12.98 2.32
CA VAL A 218 -17.67 -13.97 3.14
C VAL A 218 -17.97 -15.37 2.61
N ILE A 219 -16.94 -16.06 2.14
CA ILE A 219 -17.04 -17.41 1.58
C ILE A 219 -16.28 -18.36 2.49
N LYS A 220 -17.03 -19.08 3.33
CA LYS A 220 -16.46 -20.06 4.25
C LYS A 220 -16.34 -21.42 3.57
N ASP A 221 -15.33 -21.55 2.72
CA ASP A 221 -15.04 -22.78 1.98
C ASP A 221 -13.56 -22.80 1.59
N ARG A 222 -13.13 -23.89 0.98
CA ARG A 222 -11.83 -24.02 0.33
C ARG A 222 -11.86 -23.30 -1.02
N SER A 223 -10.75 -22.66 -1.40
CA SER A 223 -10.60 -21.94 -2.66
C SER A 223 -11.00 -22.77 -3.88
N GLU A 224 -10.65 -24.05 -3.91
CA GLU A 224 -10.91 -25.00 -4.98
C GLU A 224 -12.42 -25.30 -5.22
N ASN A 225 -13.28 -25.05 -4.22
CA ASN A 225 -14.73 -25.25 -4.31
C ASN A 225 -15.49 -24.00 -4.76
N VAL A 226 -14.81 -22.87 -4.87
CA VAL A 226 -15.44 -21.57 -5.10
C VAL A 226 -15.41 -21.21 -6.59
N ASP A 227 -16.55 -21.20 -7.25
CA ASP A 227 -16.67 -20.83 -8.66
C ASP A 227 -17.12 -19.35 -8.80
N LEU A 228 -16.16 -18.44 -8.81
CA LEU A 228 -16.40 -17.02 -9.05
C LEU A 228 -16.04 -16.67 -10.50
N LYS A 229 -17.04 -16.44 -11.34
CA LYS A 229 -16.83 -15.98 -12.72
C LYS A 229 -16.98 -14.46 -12.80
N ILE A 230 -16.00 -13.77 -12.22
CA ILE A 230 -15.99 -12.30 -12.11
C ILE A 230 -14.64 -11.73 -12.56
N PRO A 231 -14.61 -10.54 -13.16
CA PRO A 231 -13.36 -9.90 -13.51
C PRO A 231 -12.63 -9.45 -12.24
N ILE A 232 -11.47 -10.07 -11.95
CA ILE A 232 -10.68 -9.80 -10.75
C ILE A 232 -9.71 -8.65 -11.01
N SER A 233 -9.71 -7.66 -10.13
CA SER A 233 -8.78 -6.52 -10.17
C SER A 233 -7.52 -6.78 -9.32
N VAL A 234 -7.69 -7.43 -8.16
CA VAL A 234 -6.59 -7.87 -7.29
C VAL A 234 -6.91 -9.29 -6.79
N LEU A 235 -5.94 -10.18 -6.94
CA LEU A 235 -5.94 -11.51 -6.35
C LEU A 235 -4.90 -11.53 -5.22
N PHE A 236 -5.33 -11.79 -3.98
CA PHE A 236 -4.43 -11.91 -2.83
C PHE A 236 -4.42 -13.35 -2.33
N ILE A 237 -3.24 -13.97 -2.32
CA ILE A 237 -3.03 -15.37 -1.95
C ILE A 237 -2.21 -15.43 -0.66
N ASP A 238 -2.86 -15.84 0.41
CA ASP A 238 -2.33 -16.00 1.77
C ASP A 238 -2.94 -17.25 2.45
N GLY A 239 -3.14 -18.31 1.66
CA GLY A 239 -3.66 -19.60 2.11
C GLY A 239 -2.59 -20.52 2.68
N PHE A 240 -2.49 -21.78 2.21
CA PHE A 240 -1.37 -22.65 2.55
C PHE A 240 -0.12 -22.29 1.75
N HIS A 241 1.05 -22.42 2.37
CA HIS A 241 2.31 -21.87 1.88
C HIS A 241 3.23 -22.93 1.22
N ASP A 242 2.74 -24.13 0.92
CA ASP A 242 3.45 -25.09 0.06
C ASP A 242 3.24 -24.76 -1.42
N TYR A 243 4.17 -25.23 -2.26
CA TYR A 243 4.15 -24.94 -3.70
C TYR A 243 2.83 -25.34 -4.37
N THR A 244 2.32 -26.55 -4.05
CA THR A 244 1.11 -27.07 -4.71
C THR A 244 -0.13 -26.28 -4.37
N SER A 245 -0.29 -25.90 -3.10
CA SER A 245 -1.42 -25.10 -2.64
C SER A 245 -1.43 -23.74 -3.29
N VAL A 246 -0.30 -23.01 -3.29
CA VAL A 246 -0.18 -21.69 -3.93
C VAL A 246 -0.41 -21.77 -5.44
N ALA A 247 0.14 -22.80 -6.10
CA ALA A 247 -0.04 -23.00 -7.54
C ALA A 247 -1.51 -23.27 -7.90
N ASN A 248 -2.22 -24.08 -7.10
CA ASN A 248 -3.63 -24.37 -7.30
C ASN A 248 -4.50 -23.15 -7.08
N ASP A 249 -4.32 -22.39 -5.98
CA ASP A 249 -5.03 -21.16 -5.70
C ASP A 249 -4.85 -20.16 -6.84
N PHE A 250 -3.62 -19.98 -7.28
CA PHE A 250 -3.33 -19.10 -8.41
C PHE A 250 -3.98 -19.58 -9.71
N ALA A 251 -3.83 -20.85 -10.07
CA ALA A 251 -4.38 -21.40 -11.31
C ALA A 251 -5.89 -21.28 -11.35
N HIS A 252 -6.55 -21.45 -10.21
CA HIS A 252 -8.02 -21.41 -10.10
C HIS A 252 -8.60 -20.03 -10.46
N PHE A 253 -7.96 -18.94 -10.01
CA PHE A 253 -8.49 -17.58 -10.16
C PHE A 253 -7.76 -16.72 -11.21
N SER A 254 -6.54 -17.10 -11.63
CA SER A 254 -5.72 -16.25 -12.53
C SER A 254 -6.28 -16.05 -13.93
N GLY A 255 -7.16 -16.95 -14.37
CA GLY A 255 -7.88 -16.82 -15.63
C GLY A 255 -8.78 -15.57 -15.66
N ASP A 256 -9.45 -15.28 -14.54
CA ASP A 256 -10.36 -14.15 -14.37
C ASP A 256 -9.64 -12.86 -13.93
N LEU A 257 -8.33 -12.93 -13.61
CA LEU A 257 -7.53 -11.75 -13.31
C LEU A 257 -7.37 -10.89 -14.57
N ARG A 258 -7.77 -9.64 -14.48
CA ARG A 258 -7.71 -8.69 -15.60
C ARG A 258 -6.28 -8.43 -16.05
N LYS A 259 -6.09 -8.12 -17.32
CA LYS A 259 -4.85 -7.50 -17.82
C LYS A 259 -4.66 -6.16 -17.12
N GLY A 260 -3.44 -5.88 -16.62
CA GLY A 260 -3.15 -4.74 -15.74
C GLY A 260 -3.66 -4.90 -14.30
N GLY A 261 -4.28 -6.04 -13.96
CA GLY A 261 -4.62 -6.40 -12.59
C GLY A 261 -3.41 -6.93 -11.82
N TYR A 262 -3.57 -7.09 -10.52
CA TYR A 262 -2.47 -7.43 -9.62
C TYR A 262 -2.71 -8.75 -8.94
N VAL A 263 -1.66 -9.56 -8.81
CA VAL A 263 -1.63 -10.69 -7.88
C VAL A 263 -0.60 -10.44 -6.79
N ALA A 264 -1.01 -10.62 -5.55
CA ALA A 264 -0.17 -10.46 -4.37
C ALA A 264 -0.02 -11.81 -3.67
N PHE A 265 1.22 -12.20 -3.37
CA PHE A 265 1.56 -13.42 -2.65
C PHE A 265 2.18 -13.04 -1.31
N HIS A 266 1.56 -13.46 -0.22
CA HIS A 266 2.14 -13.36 1.11
C HIS A 266 3.18 -14.46 1.33
N ASP A 267 4.04 -14.28 2.31
CA ASP A 267 5.07 -15.25 2.69
C ASP A 267 6.07 -15.63 1.58
N TYR A 268 6.32 -14.73 0.62
CA TYR A 268 7.42 -14.85 -0.34
C TYR A 268 8.76 -14.65 0.37
N ALA A 269 9.20 -15.68 1.05
CA ALA A 269 10.42 -15.68 1.87
C ALA A 269 11.05 -17.08 1.96
N ASP A 270 12.30 -17.15 2.42
CA ASP A 270 13.05 -18.40 2.50
C ASP A 270 12.47 -19.41 3.51
N TYR A 271 11.67 -18.95 4.46
CA TYR A 271 10.99 -19.82 5.42
C TYR A 271 9.78 -20.58 4.80
N PHE A 272 9.23 -20.08 3.66
CA PHE A 272 8.27 -20.80 2.83
C PHE A 272 8.78 -20.92 1.39
N PRO A 273 9.72 -21.84 1.13
CA PRO A 273 10.35 -21.96 -0.18
C PRO A 273 9.36 -22.35 -1.29
N GLY A 274 8.24 -22.99 -0.97
CA GLY A 274 7.19 -23.33 -1.92
C GLY A 274 6.56 -22.09 -2.58
N VAL A 275 6.21 -21.08 -1.78
CA VAL A 275 5.71 -19.80 -2.28
C VAL A 275 6.75 -19.11 -3.16
N LYS A 276 7.99 -19.06 -2.67
CA LYS A 276 9.09 -18.39 -3.38
C LYS A 276 9.36 -19.04 -4.73
N LEU A 277 9.46 -20.36 -4.77
CA LEU A 277 9.71 -21.12 -6.00
C LEU A 277 8.61 -20.87 -7.04
N PHE A 278 7.35 -20.97 -6.63
CA PHE A 278 6.20 -20.73 -7.53
C PHE A 278 6.21 -19.32 -8.12
N VAL A 279 6.43 -18.30 -7.29
CA VAL A 279 6.45 -16.90 -7.73
C VAL A 279 7.62 -16.61 -8.67
N ASP A 280 8.82 -17.16 -8.38
CA ASP A 280 10.01 -17.02 -9.24
C ASP A 280 9.78 -17.65 -10.61
N GLU A 281 9.17 -18.85 -10.66
CA GLU A 281 8.76 -19.48 -11.93
C GLU A 281 7.72 -18.65 -12.67
N LEU A 282 6.74 -18.08 -11.98
CA LEU A 282 5.70 -17.24 -12.60
C LEU A 282 6.30 -15.99 -13.25
N LEU A 283 7.27 -15.36 -12.59
CA LEU A 283 8.01 -14.22 -13.14
C LEU A 283 8.81 -14.61 -14.41
N ASN A 284 9.44 -15.79 -14.41
CA ASN A 284 10.22 -16.27 -15.55
C ASN A 284 9.34 -16.58 -16.79
N ARG A 285 8.05 -16.82 -16.63
CA ARG A 285 7.12 -17.06 -17.75
C ARG A 285 6.76 -15.77 -18.55
N GLY A 286 7.09 -14.58 -18.04
CA GLY A 286 6.94 -13.30 -18.73
C GLY A 286 5.52 -12.75 -18.86
N MET A 287 4.51 -13.45 -18.34
CA MET A 287 3.10 -12.98 -18.32
C MET A 287 2.81 -12.03 -17.15
N TYR A 288 3.72 -11.94 -16.20
CA TYR A 288 3.64 -11.10 -15.01
C TYR A 288 4.95 -10.35 -14.84
N ARG A 289 4.86 -9.11 -14.38
CA ARG A 289 6.04 -8.33 -13.98
C ARG A 289 5.97 -7.98 -12.50
N LYS A 290 7.11 -7.95 -11.85
CA LYS A 290 7.17 -7.49 -10.46
C LYS A 290 6.74 -6.05 -10.37
N PHE A 291 5.70 -5.78 -9.59
CA PHE A 291 5.25 -4.43 -9.26
C PHE A 291 6.04 -3.88 -8.06
N ASN A 292 5.97 -4.56 -6.91
CA ASN A 292 6.70 -4.15 -5.70
C ASN A 292 6.82 -5.32 -4.70
N LYS A 293 7.61 -5.10 -3.64
CA LYS A 293 7.76 -6.03 -2.52
C LYS A 293 7.91 -5.24 -1.21
N ALA A 294 7.24 -5.71 -0.14
CA ALA A 294 7.39 -5.21 1.22
C ALA A 294 7.48 -6.43 2.15
N ASP A 295 8.52 -6.50 2.96
CA ASP A 295 8.81 -7.60 3.86
C ASP A 295 8.66 -8.97 3.15
N SER A 296 7.67 -9.80 3.47
CA SER A 296 7.38 -11.08 2.81
C SER A 296 6.28 -11.00 1.75
N LEU A 297 5.65 -9.86 1.57
CA LEU A 297 4.62 -9.66 0.55
C LEU A 297 5.24 -9.23 -0.79
N ILE A 298 5.01 -9.99 -1.86
CA ILE A 298 5.36 -9.61 -3.23
C ILE A 298 4.11 -9.41 -4.07
N VAL A 299 4.12 -8.38 -4.91
CA VAL A 299 3.03 -8.05 -5.83
C VAL A 299 3.53 -8.08 -7.26
N LEU A 300 2.79 -8.74 -8.11
CA LEU A 300 3.01 -8.84 -9.56
C LEU A 300 1.83 -8.20 -10.29
N GLU A 301 2.11 -7.61 -11.44
CA GLU A 301 1.11 -7.08 -12.37
C GLU A 301 1.00 -7.99 -13.59
N LYS A 302 -0.21 -8.31 -14.02
CA LYS A 302 -0.48 -9.10 -15.25
C LYS A 302 -0.29 -8.22 -16.47
N VAL A 303 0.60 -8.57 -17.38
CA VAL A 303 0.96 -7.80 -18.61
C VAL A 303 0.13 -8.21 -19.82
#